data_144ab66948cb2507fc94f99bf9ae65fa
#
_entry.id   144ab66948cb2507fc94f99bf9ae65fa
#
_cell.length_a   1.000
_cell.length_b   1.000
_cell.length_c   1.000
_cell.angle_alpha   90.00
_cell.angle_beta   90.00
_cell.angle_gamma   90.00
#
_symmetry.space_group_name_H-M   'P 1'
#
loop_
_entity.id
_entity.type
_entity.pdbx_description
1 polymer ?
#
loop_
_entity_poly.entity_id
_entity_poly.type
_entity_poly.pdbx_seq_one_letter_code
_entity_poly.pdbx_strand_id
1 'polypeptide(L)'
;MNRRGFLKATGCSAVSLFFSRSLPAANDPKERILEQADERIEKHRKDNAVLKIIGADGKPLRSGLTVMIQQTRHKFLFGCNIFKLDRCRTPEDNAAYEKQFAALLNFATLPFYWWNYERRQGEPEDGRTEQIIRWCEAHKMTTKGHPLAWNYVDPRWLPDEPDLAMQLQLRRISRCARKFKGDIDIWDVVNEATHYDRESVKKQAPILTEAIRKMGVGSYVREAFRAARKANPNATLLINDYRTDPAYADKVISELVSDDGWPLYDVIGIQSHMHGAYWSPQKTWEACERFAKFGKPLHFTETTVVSGEQGWELRKKQKDPNFRWASTSEGEKRQAEQVIEFYRILFSHPAVEAITWWDFTDQNAWQRAPAGLVRDDMTPKPAYNELLRLIKGRWWTTAGGTIGTGSLVHFRGFFGEYEVSTRIGGRKLTGTFRLDKKTREAIEVRLKA
;
A
#
# COMPACT_ATOMS: atom_id res chain seq x y z
N MET A 1 62.10 -37.53 -61.34
CA MET A 1 61.33 -38.60 -60.69
C MET A 1 61.36 -38.40 -59.20
N ASN A 2 60.34 -38.11 -58.61
CA ASN A 2 59.78 -38.45 -57.29
C ASN A 2 58.87 -37.32 -56.77
N ARG A 3 57.58 -37.67 -56.72
CA ARG A 3 56.49 -36.84 -56.17
C ARG A 3 56.49 -37.09 -54.65
N ARG A 4 56.50 -36.04 -53.87
CA ARG A 4 56.06 -36.07 -52.48
C ARG A 4 54.93 -35.09 -52.31
N GLY A 5 53.75 -35.61 -51.94
CA GLY A 5 52.54 -34.84 -51.65
C GLY A 5 52.67 -34.20 -50.32
N PHE A 6 52.19 -32.92 -50.27
CA PHE A 6 52.05 -32.18 -49.05
C PHE A 6 50.51 -32.11 -48.69
N LEU A 7 50.20 -32.71 -47.55
CA LEU A 7 48.89 -32.56 -46.90
C LEU A 7 48.82 -31.16 -46.32
N LYS A 8 47.84 -30.40 -46.80
CA LYS A 8 47.42 -29.11 -46.17
C LYS A 8 46.34 -29.40 -45.14
N ALA A 9 46.67 -29.15 -43.86
CA ALA A 9 45.68 -29.09 -42.79
C ALA A 9 45.00 -27.73 -42.84
N THR A 10 43.70 -27.70 -43.08
CA THR A 10 42.84 -26.50 -42.95
C THR A 10 42.39 -26.37 -41.50
N GLY A 11 43.00 -25.43 -40.78
CA GLY A 11 42.54 -25.02 -39.46
C GLY A 11 41.33 -24.09 -39.61
N CYS A 12 40.16 -24.52 -39.19
CA CYS A 12 38.99 -23.64 -38.97
C CYS A 12 39.19 -22.85 -37.68
N SER A 13 39.57 -21.58 -37.80
CA SER A 13 39.50 -20.63 -36.70
C SER A 13 38.06 -20.15 -36.56
N ALA A 14 37.39 -20.60 -35.51
CA ALA A 14 36.08 -20.04 -35.10
C ALA A 14 36.29 -18.66 -34.48
N VAL A 15 35.98 -17.63 -35.23
CA VAL A 15 35.90 -16.25 -34.72
C VAL A 15 34.60 -16.10 -33.94
N SER A 16 34.68 -16.14 -32.61
CA SER A 16 33.56 -15.80 -31.71
C SER A 16 33.37 -14.30 -31.75
N LEU A 17 32.38 -13.85 -32.54
CA LEU A 17 31.88 -12.49 -32.52
C LEU A 17 31.09 -12.28 -31.21
N PHE A 18 31.77 -11.73 -30.20
CA PHE A 18 31.10 -11.13 -29.07
C PHE A 18 30.37 -9.85 -29.57
N PHE A 19 29.08 -9.99 -29.83
CA PHE A 19 28.21 -8.83 -29.93
C PHE A 19 28.04 -8.22 -28.53
N SER A 20 28.93 -7.28 -28.18
CA SER A 20 28.64 -6.32 -27.11
C SER A 20 27.43 -5.49 -27.56
N ARG A 21 26.23 -5.87 -27.12
CA ARG A 21 25.10 -4.93 -27.14
C ARG A 21 25.45 -3.82 -26.16
N SER A 22 26.04 -2.76 -26.65
CA SER A 22 26.00 -1.47 -25.98
C SER A 22 24.53 -1.05 -25.93
N LEU A 23 23.92 -1.22 -24.76
CA LEU A 23 22.64 -0.57 -24.46
C LEU A 23 22.83 0.93 -24.68
N PRO A 24 21.96 1.60 -25.45
CA PRO A 24 22.00 3.05 -25.54
C PRO A 24 21.89 3.57 -24.11
N ALA A 25 22.80 4.45 -23.71
CA ALA A 25 22.72 5.12 -22.42
C ALA A 25 21.39 5.91 -22.42
N ALA A 26 20.43 5.47 -21.60
CA ALA A 26 19.20 6.20 -21.40
C ALA A 26 19.57 7.58 -20.86
N ASN A 27 19.47 8.61 -21.71
CA ASN A 27 19.76 9.98 -21.33
C ASN A 27 18.61 10.63 -20.58
N ASP A 28 17.42 9.99 -20.58
CA ASP A 28 16.23 10.47 -19.88
C ASP A 28 16.21 9.92 -18.43
N PRO A 29 16.18 10.77 -17.40
CA PRO A 29 16.01 10.36 -16.01
C PRO A 29 14.80 9.46 -15.77
N LYS A 30 13.74 9.63 -16.54
CA LYS A 30 12.53 8.80 -16.52
C LYS A 30 12.84 7.33 -16.86
N GLU A 31 13.56 7.10 -17.94
CA GLU A 31 13.91 5.76 -18.40
C GLU A 31 14.77 5.04 -17.36
N ARG A 32 15.75 5.72 -16.77
CA ARG A 32 16.61 5.16 -15.71
C ARG A 32 15.81 4.71 -14.46
N ILE A 33 14.81 5.50 -14.04
CA ILE A 33 13.99 5.15 -12.86
C ILE A 33 13.25 3.84 -13.10
N LEU A 34 12.67 3.63 -14.28
CA LEU A 34 11.91 2.45 -14.63
C LEU A 34 12.81 1.24 -14.97
N GLU A 35 13.91 1.44 -15.69
CA GLU A 35 14.88 0.39 -16.05
C GLU A 35 15.49 -0.26 -14.80
N GLN A 36 15.85 0.55 -13.82
CA GLN A 36 16.44 0.08 -12.57
C GLN A 36 15.40 -0.43 -11.54
N ALA A 37 14.09 -0.31 -11.83
CA ALA A 37 13.06 -0.69 -10.87
C ALA A 37 13.13 -2.17 -10.49
N ASP A 38 13.34 -3.05 -11.45
CA ASP A 38 13.39 -4.50 -11.20
C ASP A 38 14.63 -4.88 -10.37
N GLU A 39 15.79 -4.26 -10.62
CA GLU A 39 17.00 -4.46 -9.82
C GLU A 39 16.77 -3.99 -8.36
N ARG A 40 16.16 -2.84 -8.18
CA ARG A 40 15.82 -2.33 -6.83
C ARG A 40 14.80 -3.24 -6.12
N ILE A 41 13.81 -3.79 -6.84
CA ILE A 41 12.86 -4.76 -6.29
C ILE A 41 13.59 -6.01 -5.81
N GLU A 42 14.47 -6.59 -6.63
CA GLU A 42 15.30 -7.74 -6.24
C GLU A 42 16.13 -7.45 -4.99
N LYS A 43 16.71 -6.27 -4.88
CA LYS A 43 17.55 -5.85 -3.76
C LYS A 43 16.78 -5.56 -2.48
N HIS A 44 15.60 -4.95 -2.59
CA HIS A 44 14.90 -4.37 -1.42
C HIS A 44 13.65 -5.14 -1.00
N ARG A 45 13.11 -6.04 -1.86
CA ARG A 45 11.86 -6.77 -1.61
C ARG A 45 12.03 -8.28 -1.46
N LYS A 46 13.23 -8.81 -1.76
CA LYS A 46 13.54 -10.22 -1.66
C LYS A 46 14.79 -10.47 -0.83
N ASP A 47 14.88 -11.68 -0.29
CA ASP A 47 16.11 -12.17 0.31
C ASP A 47 16.25 -13.67 0.09
N ASN A 48 17.48 -14.17 0.30
CA ASN A 48 17.77 -15.58 0.40
C ASN A 48 17.36 -16.08 1.79
N ALA A 49 16.76 -17.27 1.85
CA ALA A 49 16.39 -17.90 3.10
C ALA A 49 16.80 -19.37 3.14
N VAL A 50 17.10 -19.83 4.32
CA VAL A 50 17.36 -21.23 4.63
C VAL A 50 16.26 -21.73 5.54
N LEU A 51 15.58 -22.80 5.15
CA LEU A 51 14.55 -23.45 5.95
C LEU A 51 15.10 -24.73 6.53
N LYS A 52 14.92 -24.96 7.82
CA LYS A 52 15.16 -26.25 8.48
C LYS A 52 13.82 -26.95 8.67
N ILE A 53 13.63 -28.04 7.91
CA ILE A 53 12.33 -28.72 7.87
C ILE A 53 12.31 -29.85 8.88
N ILE A 54 11.32 -29.80 9.81
CA ILE A 54 11.11 -30.82 10.85
C ILE A 54 9.72 -31.40 10.75
N GLY A 55 9.58 -32.65 11.17
CA GLY A 55 8.30 -33.34 11.25
C GLY A 55 7.47 -32.91 12.46
N ALA A 56 6.24 -33.42 12.55
CA ALA A 56 5.34 -33.15 13.68
C ALA A 56 5.90 -33.63 15.03
N ASP A 57 6.73 -34.69 15.00
CA ASP A 57 7.46 -35.25 16.13
C ASP A 57 8.70 -34.45 16.56
N GLY A 58 8.99 -33.34 15.88
CA GLY A 58 10.16 -32.49 16.12
C GLY A 58 11.45 -33.03 15.53
N LYS A 59 11.45 -34.18 14.84
CA LYS A 59 12.64 -34.73 14.22
C LYS A 59 12.89 -34.14 12.83
N PRO A 60 14.16 -33.97 12.44
CA PRO A 60 14.54 -33.55 11.11
C PRO A 60 13.97 -34.49 10.04
N LEU A 61 13.40 -33.94 8.96
CA LEU A 61 12.98 -34.76 7.82
C LEU A 61 14.18 -35.23 7.00
N ARG A 62 14.08 -36.46 6.46
CA ARG A 62 15.13 -37.05 5.64
C ARG A 62 15.42 -36.21 4.39
N SER A 63 16.67 -36.19 3.96
CA SER A 63 17.08 -35.63 2.68
C SER A 63 16.44 -36.37 1.49
N GLY A 64 16.36 -35.69 0.34
CA GLY A 64 15.78 -36.21 -0.89
C GLY A 64 14.26 -36.00 -1.03
N LEU A 65 13.56 -35.54 0.00
CA LEU A 65 12.12 -35.17 -0.12
C LEU A 65 11.96 -33.83 -0.85
N THR A 66 11.03 -33.79 -1.79
CA THR A 66 10.65 -32.55 -2.47
C THR A 66 9.68 -31.76 -1.61
N VAL A 67 9.91 -30.47 -1.52
CA VAL A 67 9.00 -29.51 -0.88
C VAL A 67 8.53 -28.47 -1.89
N MET A 68 7.32 -27.97 -1.69
CA MET A 68 6.78 -26.80 -2.35
C MET A 68 6.73 -25.64 -1.35
N ILE A 69 7.27 -24.50 -1.73
CA ILE A 69 7.27 -23.26 -0.94
C ILE A 69 6.39 -22.28 -1.68
N GLN A 70 5.33 -21.81 -1.05
CA GLN A 70 4.35 -20.94 -1.66
C GLN A 70 4.11 -19.73 -0.78
N GLN A 71 4.28 -18.53 -1.31
CA GLN A 71 3.92 -17.31 -0.62
C GLN A 71 2.40 -17.26 -0.45
N THR A 72 1.94 -16.89 0.75
CA THR A 72 0.51 -16.76 1.07
C THR A 72 0.11 -15.31 1.28
N ARG A 73 1.06 -14.43 1.65
CA ARG A 73 0.83 -13.03 1.87
C ARG A 73 2.10 -12.20 1.69
N HIS A 74 1.99 -11.02 1.07
CA HIS A 74 3.07 -10.05 1.05
C HIS A 74 3.25 -9.37 2.41
N LYS A 75 4.51 -9.03 2.76
CA LYS A 75 4.80 -8.06 3.81
C LYS A 75 4.43 -6.64 3.36
N PHE A 76 4.71 -6.29 2.09
CA PHE A 76 4.33 -5.01 1.52
C PHE A 76 2.80 -4.88 1.46
N LEU A 77 2.28 -3.70 1.80
CA LEU A 77 0.85 -3.45 1.90
C LEU A 77 0.29 -2.92 0.56
N PHE A 78 -0.50 -3.75 -0.11
CA PHE A 78 -1.28 -3.39 -1.28
C PHE A 78 -2.73 -3.24 -0.86
N GLY A 79 -3.26 -2.02 -0.86
CA GLY A 79 -4.54 -1.72 -0.26
C GLY A 79 -5.50 -0.90 -1.10
N CYS A 80 -6.70 -0.74 -0.56
CA CYS A 80 -7.70 0.21 -1.02
C CYS A 80 -8.58 0.64 0.16
N ASN A 81 -9.32 1.76 0.03
CA ASN A 81 -10.41 2.01 0.94
C ASN A 81 -11.50 0.94 0.77
N ILE A 82 -12.09 0.49 1.88
CA ILE A 82 -13.12 -0.56 1.91
C ILE A 82 -14.52 0.02 2.18
N PHE A 83 -14.75 1.27 1.83
CA PHE A 83 -15.96 2.01 2.19
C PHE A 83 -17.23 1.44 1.56
N LYS A 84 -17.09 0.68 0.46
CA LYS A 84 -18.20 0.09 -0.31
C LYS A 84 -18.57 -1.34 0.10
N LEU A 85 -17.86 -1.94 1.04
CA LEU A 85 -18.24 -3.26 1.55
C LEU A 85 -19.72 -3.24 1.99
N ASP A 86 -20.55 -4.18 1.49
CA ASP A 86 -22.01 -4.25 1.69
C ASP A 86 -22.79 -2.95 1.36
N ARG A 87 -22.23 -2.09 0.48
CA ARG A 87 -22.83 -0.80 0.09
C ARG A 87 -22.83 -0.59 -1.42
N CYS A 88 -22.62 -1.64 -2.18
CA CYS A 88 -22.82 -1.62 -3.63
C CYS A 88 -24.31 -1.69 -3.97
N ARG A 89 -24.66 -1.44 -5.25
CA ARG A 89 -26.08 -1.30 -5.68
C ARG A 89 -26.92 -2.55 -5.47
N THR A 90 -26.33 -3.72 -5.65
CA THR A 90 -27.04 -5.02 -5.56
C THR A 90 -26.25 -6.01 -4.72
N PRO A 91 -26.88 -7.12 -4.23
CA PRO A 91 -26.17 -8.20 -3.58
C PRO A 91 -25.08 -8.83 -4.45
N GLU A 92 -25.32 -8.95 -5.77
CA GLU A 92 -24.36 -9.49 -6.74
C GLU A 92 -23.15 -8.57 -6.88
N ASP A 93 -23.36 -7.25 -6.90
CA ASP A 93 -22.31 -6.26 -6.90
C ASP A 93 -21.46 -6.34 -5.63
N ASN A 94 -22.08 -6.54 -4.46
CA ASN A 94 -21.37 -6.74 -3.19
C ASN A 94 -20.51 -8.00 -3.24
N ALA A 95 -21.05 -9.12 -3.69
CA ALA A 95 -20.30 -10.37 -3.80
C ALA A 95 -19.12 -10.25 -4.79
N ALA A 96 -19.31 -9.56 -5.92
CA ALA A 96 -18.25 -9.28 -6.89
C ALA A 96 -17.17 -8.37 -6.31
N TYR A 97 -17.57 -7.31 -5.60
CA TYR A 97 -16.67 -6.39 -4.89
C TYR A 97 -15.78 -7.15 -3.90
N GLU A 98 -16.38 -7.93 -3.01
CA GLU A 98 -15.66 -8.70 -1.98
C GLU A 98 -14.67 -9.68 -2.59
N LYS A 99 -15.12 -10.46 -3.57
CA LYS A 99 -14.27 -11.44 -4.27
C LYS A 99 -13.06 -10.79 -4.92
N GLN A 100 -13.25 -9.68 -5.62
CA GLN A 100 -12.18 -9.01 -6.35
C GLN A 100 -11.24 -8.25 -5.41
N PHE A 101 -11.78 -7.62 -4.35
CA PHE A 101 -11.00 -6.95 -3.33
C PHE A 101 -10.06 -7.93 -2.62
N ALA A 102 -10.59 -9.06 -2.15
CA ALA A 102 -9.83 -10.10 -1.47
C ALA A 102 -8.80 -10.79 -2.37
N ALA A 103 -9.09 -10.96 -3.67
CA ALA A 103 -8.16 -11.58 -4.61
C ALA A 103 -6.90 -10.73 -4.85
N LEU A 104 -7.04 -9.41 -4.86
CA LEU A 104 -5.95 -8.49 -5.20
C LEU A 104 -5.17 -8.00 -3.98
N LEU A 105 -5.87 -7.64 -2.89
CA LEU A 105 -5.36 -6.79 -1.82
C LEU A 105 -5.05 -7.57 -0.53
N ASN A 106 -4.25 -6.99 0.35
CA ASN A 106 -3.94 -7.47 1.69
C ASN A 106 -4.04 -6.36 2.76
N PHE A 107 -4.56 -5.18 2.39
CA PHE A 107 -4.65 -4.00 3.24
C PHE A 107 -5.94 -3.21 2.96
N ALA A 108 -6.64 -2.79 4.00
CA ALA A 108 -7.91 -2.07 3.90
C ALA A 108 -7.90 -0.81 4.75
N THR A 109 -8.35 0.32 4.17
CA THR A 109 -8.55 1.58 4.89
C THR A 109 -10.02 1.74 5.26
N LEU A 110 -10.30 1.86 6.56
CA LEU A 110 -11.64 1.97 7.13
C LEU A 110 -12.02 3.44 7.37
N PRO A 111 -13.31 3.84 7.17
CA PRO A 111 -13.74 5.23 7.32
C PRO A 111 -13.97 5.63 8.77
N PHE A 112 -13.34 6.74 9.18
CA PHE A 112 -13.52 7.37 10.49
C PHE A 112 -13.82 8.87 10.37
N TYR A 113 -14.44 9.31 9.29
CA TYR A 113 -14.82 10.72 9.10
C TYR A 113 -15.79 11.18 10.19
N TRP A 114 -15.39 12.08 11.06
CA TRP A 114 -16.12 12.39 12.30
C TRP A 114 -17.59 12.74 12.09
N TRP A 115 -17.88 13.63 11.13
CA TRP A 115 -19.25 14.07 10.82
C TRP A 115 -20.20 12.95 10.36
N ASN A 116 -19.67 11.87 9.86
CA ASN A 116 -20.42 10.71 9.38
C ASN A 116 -20.33 9.51 10.32
N TYR A 117 -19.19 9.37 10.99
CA TYR A 117 -18.94 8.30 11.95
C TYR A 117 -19.69 8.52 13.28
N GLU A 118 -19.93 9.77 13.68
CA GLU A 118 -20.65 10.15 14.89
C GLU A 118 -21.63 11.28 14.56
N ARG A 119 -22.75 10.90 13.93
CA ARG A 119 -23.78 11.89 13.50
C ARG A 119 -24.53 12.53 14.64
N ARG A 120 -24.58 11.85 15.82
CA ARG A 120 -25.09 12.35 17.10
C ARG A 120 -24.01 12.16 18.14
N GLN A 121 -23.88 13.10 19.02
CA GLN A 121 -22.90 13.06 20.07
C GLN A 121 -23.05 11.81 20.93
N GLY A 122 -21.98 11.03 21.09
CA GLY A 122 -21.97 9.80 21.89
C GLY A 122 -22.54 8.56 21.18
N GLU A 123 -23.00 8.67 19.92
CA GLU A 123 -23.55 7.55 19.12
C GLU A 123 -22.66 7.26 17.88
N PRO A 124 -21.45 6.75 18.05
CA PRO A 124 -20.58 6.44 16.91
C PRO A 124 -20.99 5.13 16.21
N GLU A 125 -20.68 5.03 14.92
CA GLU A 125 -20.95 3.89 14.03
C GLU A 125 -19.98 2.69 14.28
N ASP A 126 -19.73 2.35 15.55
CA ASP A 126 -18.83 1.28 15.95
C ASP A 126 -19.22 -0.08 15.36
N GLY A 127 -20.52 -0.41 15.37
CA GLY A 127 -21.02 -1.68 14.86
C GLY A 127 -20.71 -1.91 13.38
N ARG A 128 -20.76 -0.85 12.58
CA ARG A 128 -20.37 -0.92 11.17
C ARG A 128 -18.86 -1.14 11.02
N THR A 129 -18.06 -0.47 11.82
CA THR A 129 -16.61 -0.64 11.83
C THR A 129 -16.24 -2.07 12.22
N GLU A 130 -16.85 -2.61 13.27
CA GLU A 130 -16.64 -4.00 13.71
C GLU A 130 -17.05 -5.03 12.65
N GLN A 131 -18.11 -4.77 11.87
CA GLN A 131 -18.48 -5.62 10.73
C GLN A 131 -17.37 -5.65 9.67
N ILE A 132 -16.81 -4.49 9.31
CA ILE A 132 -15.72 -4.41 8.35
C ILE A 132 -14.47 -5.12 8.88
N ILE A 133 -14.15 -4.95 10.17
CA ILE A 133 -13.02 -5.61 10.83
C ILE A 133 -13.15 -7.13 10.71
N ARG A 134 -14.30 -7.70 11.08
CA ARG A 134 -14.54 -9.16 10.96
C ARG A 134 -14.34 -9.68 9.54
N TRP A 135 -14.80 -8.92 8.54
CA TRP A 135 -14.56 -9.27 7.14
C TRP A 135 -13.07 -9.24 6.79
N CYS A 136 -12.35 -8.20 7.24
CA CYS A 136 -10.90 -8.07 7.02
C CYS A 136 -10.12 -9.22 7.68
N GLU A 137 -10.47 -9.60 8.89
CA GLU A 137 -9.85 -10.73 9.61
C GLU A 137 -10.05 -12.07 8.88
N ALA A 138 -11.30 -12.34 8.43
CA ALA A 138 -11.63 -13.55 7.67
C ALA A 138 -10.79 -13.64 6.36
N HIS A 139 -10.41 -12.51 5.78
CA HIS A 139 -9.60 -12.43 4.57
C HIS A 139 -8.11 -12.11 4.84
N LYS A 140 -7.66 -12.16 6.10
CA LYS A 140 -6.27 -11.89 6.53
C LYS A 140 -5.75 -10.53 6.05
N MET A 141 -6.59 -9.51 6.06
CA MET A 141 -6.22 -8.15 5.69
C MET A 141 -5.74 -7.36 6.89
N THR A 142 -4.67 -6.58 6.70
CA THR A 142 -4.30 -5.54 7.66
C THR A 142 -5.27 -4.38 7.52
N THR A 143 -5.62 -3.74 8.63
CA THR A 143 -6.58 -2.63 8.69
C THR A 143 -5.88 -1.32 9.03
N LYS A 144 -6.37 -0.22 8.47
CA LYS A 144 -5.99 1.15 8.80
C LYS A 144 -7.23 2.00 9.03
N GLY A 145 -7.28 2.77 10.09
CA GLY A 145 -8.33 3.76 10.31
C GLY A 145 -7.99 5.12 9.70
N HIS A 146 -8.93 5.77 9.00
CA HIS A 146 -8.74 7.04 8.30
C HIS A 146 -9.97 7.95 8.42
N PRO A 147 -9.78 9.21 8.84
CA PRO A 147 -8.73 9.69 9.74
C PRO A 147 -9.25 9.83 11.18
N LEU A 148 -8.35 9.89 12.17
CA LEU A 148 -8.73 10.22 13.54
C LEU A 148 -9.06 11.71 13.68
N ALA A 149 -8.37 12.59 12.98
CA ALA A 149 -8.59 14.02 13.00
C ALA A 149 -8.47 14.64 11.60
N TRP A 150 -9.48 15.41 11.23
CA TRP A 150 -9.52 16.19 10.00
C TRP A 150 -10.64 17.24 10.10
N ASN A 151 -10.32 18.50 9.89
CA ASN A 151 -11.28 19.59 9.91
C ASN A 151 -11.96 19.80 8.55
N TYR A 152 -12.45 18.73 7.89
CA TYR A 152 -13.08 18.81 6.57
C TYR A 152 -14.55 19.27 6.64
N VAL A 153 -15.31 18.72 7.61
CA VAL A 153 -16.68 19.09 7.93
C VAL A 153 -16.87 19.00 9.43
N ASP A 154 -17.42 20.03 10.07
CA ASP A 154 -17.80 19.96 11.47
C ASP A 154 -19.00 19.03 11.68
N PRO A 155 -18.97 18.12 12.67
CA PRO A 155 -20.17 17.42 13.11
C PRO A 155 -21.28 18.41 13.48
N ARG A 156 -22.51 18.14 13.07
CA ARG A 156 -23.65 19.08 13.27
C ARG A 156 -23.96 19.40 14.73
N TRP A 157 -23.55 18.52 15.63
CA TRP A 157 -23.75 18.66 17.08
C TRP A 157 -22.55 19.30 17.80
N LEU A 158 -21.46 19.60 17.06
CA LEU A 158 -20.27 20.19 17.67
C LEU A 158 -20.62 21.57 18.25
N PRO A 159 -20.21 21.83 19.53
CA PRO A 159 -20.46 23.14 20.13
C PRO A 159 -19.67 24.25 19.44
N ASP A 160 -20.24 25.46 19.40
CA ASP A 160 -19.64 26.63 18.74
C ASP A 160 -18.53 27.30 19.60
N GLU A 161 -17.94 26.54 20.51
CA GLU A 161 -16.77 26.95 21.29
C GLU A 161 -15.53 26.21 20.82
N PRO A 162 -14.58 26.88 20.17
CA PRO A 162 -13.40 26.22 19.57
C PRO A 162 -12.57 25.38 20.56
N ASP A 163 -12.41 25.87 21.80
CA ASP A 163 -11.62 25.18 22.82
C ASP A 163 -12.29 23.87 23.28
N LEU A 164 -13.62 23.89 23.44
CA LEU A 164 -14.41 22.71 23.76
C LEU A 164 -14.44 21.72 22.57
N ALA A 165 -14.59 22.23 21.35
CA ALA A 165 -14.53 21.42 20.13
C ALA A 165 -13.19 20.67 20.01
N MET A 166 -12.07 21.35 20.31
CA MET A 166 -10.74 20.72 20.33
C MET A 166 -10.63 19.64 21.41
N GLN A 167 -11.12 19.89 22.61
CA GLN A 167 -11.15 18.87 23.66
C GLN A 167 -11.96 17.64 23.26
N LEU A 168 -13.11 17.83 22.61
CA LEU A 168 -13.94 16.74 22.11
C LEU A 168 -13.22 15.94 21.02
N GLN A 169 -12.50 16.61 20.11
CA GLN A 169 -11.70 15.94 19.08
C GLN A 169 -10.57 15.10 19.70
N LEU A 170 -9.83 15.61 20.66
CA LEU A 170 -8.77 14.87 21.35
C LEU A 170 -9.32 13.66 22.15
N ARG A 171 -10.50 13.81 22.76
CA ARG A 171 -11.21 12.68 23.42
C ARG A 171 -11.61 11.63 22.40
N ARG A 172 -12.13 12.03 21.24
CA ARG A 172 -12.49 11.13 20.15
C ARG A 172 -11.27 10.34 19.64
N ILE A 173 -10.14 11.03 19.39
CA ILE A 173 -8.88 10.36 18.99
C ILE A 173 -8.54 9.26 19.97
N SER A 174 -8.49 9.60 21.27
CA SER A 174 -8.17 8.65 22.34
C SER A 174 -9.18 7.51 22.43
N ARG A 175 -10.48 7.80 22.25
CA ARG A 175 -11.53 6.79 22.25
C ARG A 175 -11.36 5.79 21.10
N CYS A 176 -11.23 6.27 19.87
CA CYS A 176 -11.11 5.40 18.70
C CYS A 176 -9.85 4.54 18.76
N ALA A 177 -8.70 5.14 19.04
CA ALA A 177 -7.44 4.41 19.15
C ALA A 177 -7.43 3.34 20.25
N ARG A 178 -8.16 3.57 21.35
CA ARG A 178 -8.32 2.60 22.44
C ARG A 178 -9.35 1.52 22.13
N LYS A 179 -10.52 1.90 21.59
CA LYS A 179 -11.63 0.99 21.29
C LYS A 179 -11.23 -0.10 20.31
N PHE A 180 -10.46 0.24 19.30
CA PHE A 180 -10.07 -0.66 18.22
C PHE A 180 -8.61 -1.15 18.32
N LYS A 181 -8.02 -1.06 19.52
CA LYS A 181 -6.67 -1.58 19.77
C LYS A 181 -6.62 -3.09 19.55
N GLY A 182 -5.69 -3.53 18.72
CA GLY A 182 -5.53 -4.93 18.31
C GLY A 182 -6.29 -5.27 17.01
N ASP A 183 -7.38 -4.56 16.73
CA ASP A 183 -8.15 -4.72 15.49
C ASP A 183 -7.70 -3.71 14.42
N ILE A 184 -7.40 -2.47 14.84
CA ILE A 184 -6.86 -1.41 13.99
C ILE A 184 -5.66 -0.80 14.70
N ASP A 185 -4.46 -1.18 14.27
CA ASP A 185 -3.20 -0.69 14.83
C ASP A 185 -2.42 0.22 13.87
N ILE A 186 -3.02 0.63 12.77
CA ILE A 186 -2.48 1.63 11.83
C ILE A 186 -3.49 2.77 11.70
N TRP A 187 -3.05 4.02 11.94
CA TRP A 187 -3.95 5.17 11.96
C TRP A 187 -3.39 6.36 11.21
N ASP A 188 -4.18 6.92 10.30
CA ASP A 188 -3.99 8.30 9.86
C ASP A 188 -4.48 9.21 11.00
N VAL A 189 -3.55 9.73 11.80
CA VAL A 189 -3.90 10.49 13.02
C VAL A 189 -4.43 11.86 12.65
N VAL A 190 -3.70 12.61 11.82
CA VAL A 190 -4.14 13.90 11.30
C VAL A 190 -4.04 13.89 9.77
N ASN A 191 -5.11 14.37 9.14
CA ASN A 191 -5.21 14.48 7.69
C ASN A 191 -5.16 15.96 7.25
N GLU A 192 -4.34 16.26 6.22
CA GLU A 192 -4.26 17.54 5.50
C GLU A 192 -3.97 18.77 6.37
N ALA A 193 -3.10 18.62 7.36
CA ALA A 193 -2.76 19.71 8.27
C ALA A 193 -2.07 20.90 7.59
N THR A 194 -1.35 20.69 6.46
CA THR A 194 -0.63 21.76 5.75
C THR A 194 -1.54 22.88 5.26
N HIS A 195 -2.78 22.54 4.89
CA HIS A 195 -3.80 23.46 4.39
C HIS A 195 -5.11 23.37 5.19
N TYR A 196 -5.00 23.28 6.51
CA TYR A 196 -6.16 23.22 7.41
C TYR A 196 -7.11 24.43 7.26
N ASP A 197 -6.59 25.56 6.79
CA ASP A 197 -7.28 26.86 6.70
C ASP A 197 -7.69 27.24 5.27
N ARG A 198 -7.71 26.28 4.31
CA ARG A 198 -8.20 26.60 2.95
C ARG A 198 -9.68 27.00 2.94
N GLU A 199 -10.07 27.90 2.04
CA GLU A 199 -11.41 28.50 2.00
C GLU A 199 -12.57 27.49 1.97
N SER A 200 -12.40 26.36 1.27
CA SER A 200 -13.44 25.31 1.24
C SER A 200 -13.65 24.66 2.60
N VAL A 201 -12.58 24.51 3.38
CA VAL A 201 -12.61 23.91 4.72
C VAL A 201 -13.15 24.91 5.74
N LYS A 202 -12.72 26.18 5.72
CA LYS A 202 -13.28 27.23 6.59
C LYS A 202 -14.80 27.31 6.50
N LYS A 203 -15.37 27.08 5.31
CA LYS A 203 -16.82 27.12 5.09
C LYS A 203 -17.56 25.91 5.66
N GLN A 204 -16.93 24.73 5.66
CA GLN A 204 -17.55 23.46 6.04
C GLN A 204 -17.23 23.05 7.48
N ALA A 205 -16.09 23.49 8.00
CA ALA A 205 -15.60 23.21 9.35
C ALA A 205 -15.09 24.49 10.03
N PRO A 206 -15.93 25.54 10.19
CA PRO A 206 -15.49 26.80 10.79
C PRO A 206 -15.01 26.63 12.23
N ILE A 207 -15.67 25.78 13.02
CA ILE A 207 -15.38 25.58 14.45
C ILE A 207 -14.03 24.91 14.64
N LEU A 208 -13.81 23.75 14.01
CA LEU A 208 -12.53 23.03 14.11
C LEU A 208 -11.37 23.82 13.47
N THR A 209 -11.63 24.55 12.38
CA THR A 209 -10.60 25.40 11.76
C THR A 209 -10.18 26.52 12.72
N GLU A 210 -11.12 27.15 13.40
CA GLU A 210 -10.82 28.17 14.40
C GLU A 210 -10.11 27.58 15.63
N ALA A 211 -10.51 26.39 16.08
CA ALA A 211 -9.84 25.67 17.14
C ALA A 211 -8.35 25.38 16.84
N ILE A 212 -8.08 24.93 15.58
CA ILE A 212 -6.69 24.69 15.12
C ILE A 212 -5.94 26.02 15.02
N ARG A 213 -6.57 27.09 14.52
CA ARG A 213 -5.94 28.40 14.44
C ARG A 213 -5.54 28.94 15.81
N LYS A 214 -6.40 28.84 16.83
CA LYS A 214 -6.13 29.24 18.20
C LYS A 214 -4.99 28.45 18.85
N MET A 215 -4.99 27.14 18.69
CA MET A 215 -3.97 26.26 19.25
C MET A 215 -2.62 26.37 18.50
N GLY A 216 -2.66 26.73 17.24
CA GLY A 216 -1.54 26.62 16.28
C GLY A 216 -1.41 25.20 15.71
N VAL A 217 -1.21 25.11 14.39
CA VAL A 217 -1.23 23.82 13.65
C VAL A 217 -0.18 22.83 14.19
N GLY A 218 1.02 23.28 14.54
CA GLY A 218 2.07 22.42 15.11
C GLY A 218 1.67 21.83 16.46
N SER A 219 1.08 22.64 17.35
CA SER A 219 0.59 22.16 18.67
C SER A 219 -0.59 21.20 18.49
N TYR A 220 -1.53 21.52 17.60
CA TYR A 220 -2.66 20.65 17.26
C TYR A 220 -2.20 19.25 16.80
N VAL A 221 -1.27 19.19 15.86
CA VAL A 221 -0.76 17.91 15.34
C VAL A 221 -0.05 17.14 16.45
N ARG A 222 0.81 17.78 17.25
CA ARG A 222 1.48 17.14 18.38
C ARG A 222 0.50 16.57 19.41
N GLU A 223 -0.49 17.34 19.83
CA GLU A 223 -1.49 16.86 20.81
C GLU A 223 -2.34 15.71 20.28
N ALA A 224 -2.73 15.74 18.99
CA ALA A 224 -3.43 14.63 18.34
C ALA A 224 -2.60 13.33 18.39
N PHE A 225 -1.31 13.41 18.05
CA PHE A 225 -0.41 12.25 18.10
C PHE A 225 -0.14 11.77 19.52
N ARG A 226 0.04 12.68 20.49
CA ARG A 226 0.17 12.32 21.92
C ARG A 226 -1.08 11.59 22.42
N ALA A 227 -2.27 12.08 22.07
CA ALA A 227 -3.54 11.46 22.43
C ALA A 227 -3.70 10.04 21.85
N ALA A 228 -3.36 9.85 20.58
CA ALA A 228 -3.39 8.55 19.91
C ALA A 228 -2.38 7.58 20.51
N ARG A 229 -1.12 8.00 20.69
CA ARG A 229 -0.03 7.19 21.28
C ARG A 229 -0.33 6.76 22.72
N LYS A 230 -0.86 7.67 23.54
CA LYS A 230 -1.27 7.36 24.92
C LYS A 230 -2.39 6.33 24.96
N ALA A 231 -3.32 6.39 24.02
CA ALA A 231 -4.46 5.48 23.93
C ALA A 231 -4.09 4.08 23.41
N ASN A 232 -3.18 4.00 22.44
CA ASN A 232 -2.62 2.75 21.90
C ASN A 232 -1.10 2.90 21.70
N PRO A 233 -0.28 2.53 22.69
CA PRO A 233 1.18 2.68 22.63
C PRO A 233 1.85 1.90 21.49
N ASN A 234 1.22 0.83 21.01
CA ASN A 234 1.76 -0.05 19.97
C ASN A 234 1.27 0.29 18.55
N ALA A 235 0.38 1.27 18.42
CA ALA A 235 -0.15 1.66 17.10
C ALA A 235 0.93 2.30 16.23
N THR A 236 0.86 2.02 14.93
CA THR A 236 1.58 2.72 13.87
C THR A 236 0.83 4.01 13.52
N LEU A 237 1.42 5.15 13.81
CA LEU A 237 0.79 6.45 13.66
C LEU A 237 1.32 7.18 12.42
N LEU A 238 0.41 7.56 11.52
CA LEU A 238 0.71 8.28 10.28
C LEU A 238 0.26 9.73 10.38
N ILE A 239 1.10 10.63 9.86
CA ILE A 239 0.70 11.95 9.39
C ILE A 239 0.39 11.84 7.89
N ASN A 240 -0.73 12.35 7.41
CA ASN A 240 -1.18 12.19 6.04
C ASN A 240 -1.53 13.52 5.38
N ASP A 241 -1.02 13.75 4.15
CA ASP A 241 -1.32 14.97 3.40
C ASP A 241 -1.25 14.72 1.88
N TYR A 242 -1.91 15.58 1.09
CA TYR A 242 -1.82 15.56 -0.37
C TYR A 242 -0.67 16.43 -0.92
N ARG A 243 -0.04 17.23 -0.08
CA ARG A 243 1.08 18.08 -0.48
C ARG A 243 2.34 17.23 -0.65
N THR A 244 3.04 17.47 -1.74
CA THR A 244 4.32 16.81 -2.05
C THR A 244 5.47 17.80 -2.21
N ASP A 245 5.19 19.09 -2.02
CA ASP A 245 6.17 20.16 -2.00
C ASP A 245 6.81 20.33 -0.60
N PRO A 246 7.80 21.22 -0.46
CA PRO A 246 8.45 21.47 0.82
C PRO A 246 7.52 21.91 1.96
N ALA A 247 6.36 22.51 1.67
CA ALA A 247 5.49 23.02 2.72
C ALA A 247 4.98 21.92 3.69
N TYR A 248 4.70 20.70 3.19
CA TYR A 248 4.33 19.58 4.05
C TYR A 248 5.51 19.15 4.93
N ALA A 249 6.71 19.04 4.33
CA ALA A 249 7.92 18.70 5.05
C ALA A 249 8.25 19.73 6.14
N ASP A 250 8.25 21.02 5.77
CA ASP A 250 8.78 22.09 6.62
C ASP A 250 7.77 22.58 7.67
N LYS A 251 6.49 22.64 7.35
CA LYS A 251 5.45 23.19 8.27
C LYS A 251 4.80 22.15 9.17
N VAL A 252 4.83 20.87 8.79
CA VAL A 252 4.12 19.82 9.52
C VAL A 252 5.07 18.73 10.00
N ILE A 253 5.78 18.07 9.10
CA ILE A 253 6.59 16.89 9.46
C ILE A 253 7.74 17.28 10.39
N SER A 254 8.48 18.34 10.06
CA SER A 254 9.62 18.83 10.87
C SER A 254 9.20 19.32 12.24
N GLU A 255 7.96 19.84 12.38
CA GLU A 255 7.41 20.33 13.64
C GLU A 255 6.77 19.23 14.49
N LEU A 256 6.55 18.03 13.92
CA LEU A 256 5.89 16.91 14.59
C LEU A 256 6.91 16.07 15.39
N VAL A 257 7.52 16.72 16.36
CA VAL A 257 8.50 16.11 17.25
C VAL A 257 8.11 16.29 18.73
N SER A 258 8.59 15.40 19.58
CA SER A 258 8.48 15.53 21.04
C SER A 258 9.36 16.67 21.55
N ASP A 259 9.23 16.98 22.84
CA ASP A 259 10.04 18.00 23.50
C ASP A 259 11.56 17.65 23.48
N ASP A 260 11.89 16.34 23.38
CA ASP A 260 13.26 15.82 23.23
C ASP A 260 13.69 15.72 21.74
N GLY A 261 12.90 16.21 20.78
CA GLY A 261 13.21 16.22 19.35
C GLY A 261 12.95 14.89 18.61
N TRP A 262 12.32 13.88 19.23
CA TRP A 262 12.00 12.62 18.57
C TRP A 262 10.69 12.70 17.76
N PRO A 263 10.65 12.12 16.55
CA PRO A 263 9.41 12.07 15.76
C PRO A 263 8.27 11.39 16.52
N LEU A 264 7.11 12.06 16.60
CA LEU A 264 5.89 11.51 17.20
C LEU A 264 5.15 10.55 16.26
N TYR A 265 5.50 10.55 15.00
CA TYR A 265 4.93 9.69 13.94
C TYR A 265 5.87 8.51 13.63
N ASP A 266 5.27 7.44 13.14
CA ASP A 266 5.98 6.24 12.70
C ASP A 266 6.12 6.17 11.19
N VAL A 267 5.16 6.75 10.44
CA VAL A 267 5.06 6.68 8.99
C VAL A 267 4.62 8.03 8.42
N ILE A 268 5.11 8.38 7.24
CA ILE A 268 4.65 9.53 6.48
C ILE A 268 3.68 9.06 5.40
N GLY A 269 2.45 9.54 5.46
CA GLY A 269 1.40 9.31 4.46
C GLY A 269 1.45 10.37 3.36
N ILE A 270 1.34 9.93 2.12
CA ILE A 270 1.33 10.78 0.93
C ILE A 270 0.09 10.39 0.12
N GLN A 271 -0.89 11.29 0.02
CA GLN A 271 -1.97 11.12 -0.93
C GLN A 271 -1.41 11.27 -2.35
N SER A 272 -1.92 10.51 -3.28
CA SER A 272 -1.50 10.56 -4.68
C SER A 272 -2.71 10.57 -5.61
N HIS A 273 -3.63 11.51 -5.36
CA HIS A 273 -4.80 11.73 -6.20
C HIS A 273 -4.41 12.37 -7.54
N MET A 274 -4.51 11.62 -8.62
CA MET A 274 -4.11 12.04 -9.97
C MET A 274 -5.33 12.28 -10.89
N HIS A 275 -6.37 12.95 -10.38
CA HIS A 275 -7.56 13.28 -11.17
C HIS A 275 -7.28 14.31 -12.28
N GLY A 276 -6.42 15.27 -12.01
CA GLY A 276 -6.13 16.36 -12.94
C GLY A 276 -4.95 16.08 -13.87
N ALA A 277 -3.92 15.41 -13.36
CA ALA A 277 -2.74 15.04 -14.11
C ALA A 277 -2.02 13.86 -13.46
N TYR A 278 -1.51 12.97 -14.26
CA TYR A 278 -0.66 11.86 -13.82
C TYR A 278 0.71 12.37 -13.34
N TRP A 279 1.23 11.76 -12.30
CA TRP A 279 2.58 12.05 -11.83
C TRP A 279 3.61 11.32 -12.69
N SER A 280 4.50 12.05 -13.32
CA SER A 280 5.60 11.44 -14.06
C SER A 280 6.45 10.55 -13.15
N PRO A 281 7.20 9.58 -13.70
CA PRO A 281 8.16 8.78 -12.95
C PRO A 281 9.14 9.61 -12.13
N GLN A 282 9.64 10.71 -12.69
CA GLN A 282 10.54 11.62 -11.98
C GLN A 282 9.83 12.28 -10.78
N LYS A 283 8.63 12.84 -10.97
CA LYS A 283 7.86 13.45 -9.86
C LYS A 283 7.57 12.44 -8.76
N THR A 284 7.20 11.20 -9.13
CA THR A 284 6.92 10.13 -8.18
C THR A 284 8.17 9.79 -7.36
N TRP A 285 9.30 9.64 -8.02
CA TRP A 285 10.58 9.35 -7.38
C TRP A 285 11.04 10.49 -6.46
N GLU A 286 10.98 11.74 -6.95
CA GLU A 286 11.34 12.92 -6.16
C GLU A 286 10.47 13.10 -4.93
N ALA A 287 9.19 12.77 -4.99
CA ALA A 287 8.32 12.76 -3.82
C ALA A 287 8.79 11.72 -2.78
N CYS A 288 9.14 10.50 -3.23
CA CYS A 288 9.70 9.49 -2.33
C CYS A 288 11.01 9.96 -1.68
N GLU A 289 11.96 10.46 -2.48
CA GLU A 289 13.27 10.93 -2.00
C GLU A 289 13.13 12.11 -1.01
N ARG A 290 12.18 13.03 -1.27
CA ARG A 290 11.91 14.17 -0.38
C ARG A 290 11.53 13.73 1.02
N PHE A 291 10.63 12.78 1.13
CA PHE A 291 10.10 12.35 2.43
C PHE A 291 10.94 11.21 3.07
N ALA A 292 11.67 10.44 2.28
CA ALA A 292 12.59 9.42 2.81
C ALA A 292 13.72 9.99 3.68
N LYS A 293 14.06 11.29 3.51
CA LYS A 293 15.06 12.01 4.31
C LYS A 293 14.73 12.04 5.80
N PHE A 294 13.46 11.90 6.17
CA PHE A 294 13.02 11.83 7.56
C PHE A 294 13.29 10.45 8.22
N GLY A 295 13.84 9.48 7.47
CA GLY A 295 14.20 8.15 8.00
C GLY A 295 13.01 7.29 8.42
N LYS A 296 11.79 7.63 7.98
CA LYS A 296 10.57 6.89 8.26
C LYS A 296 10.02 6.22 7.00
N PRO A 297 9.29 5.09 7.15
CA PRO A 297 8.55 4.50 6.05
C PRO A 297 7.57 5.47 5.42
N LEU A 298 7.30 5.27 4.12
CA LEU A 298 6.34 6.03 3.34
C LEU A 298 5.15 5.14 2.97
N HIS A 299 3.93 5.62 3.20
CA HIS A 299 2.71 5.03 2.67
C HIS A 299 2.08 5.96 1.64
N PHE A 300 1.86 5.47 0.42
CA PHE A 300 1.01 6.15 -0.55
C PHE A 300 -0.44 5.78 -0.24
N THR A 301 -1.18 6.73 0.32
CA THR A 301 -2.39 6.44 1.11
C THR A 301 -3.69 6.52 0.33
N GLU A 302 -3.73 7.24 -0.81
CA GLU A 302 -4.96 7.60 -1.52
C GLU A 302 -4.73 7.74 -3.02
N THR A 303 -4.15 6.71 -3.65
CA THR A 303 -3.81 6.74 -5.07
C THR A 303 -5.04 6.68 -5.96
N THR A 304 -5.14 7.59 -6.93
CA THR A 304 -6.13 7.54 -8.00
C THR A 304 -5.50 7.86 -9.35
N VAL A 305 -5.90 7.14 -10.40
CA VAL A 305 -5.64 7.48 -11.79
C VAL A 305 -6.95 7.31 -12.55
N VAL A 306 -7.39 8.33 -13.29
CA VAL A 306 -8.68 8.26 -13.98
C VAL A 306 -8.58 7.53 -15.33
N SER A 307 -9.59 6.74 -15.64
CA SER A 307 -9.76 6.02 -16.91
C SER A 307 -10.61 6.79 -17.93
N GLY A 308 -10.92 8.02 -17.62
CA GLY A 308 -11.54 8.99 -18.54
C GLY A 308 -10.55 10.02 -19.03
N GLU A 309 -11.05 11.11 -19.55
CA GLU A 309 -10.24 12.29 -19.86
C GLU A 309 -9.58 12.82 -18.58
N GLN A 310 -8.33 13.28 -18.64
CA GLN A 310 -7.61 13.89 -17.53
C GLN A 310 -7.66 15.41 -17.67
N GLY A 311 -7.91 16.13 -16.60
CA GLY A 311 -7.89 17.59 -16.59
C GLY A 311 -8.49 18.23 -15.35
N TRP A 312 -7.88 19.30 -14.87
CA TRP A 312 -8.37 20.05 -13.71
C TRP A 312 -9.74 20.68 -13.94
N GLU A 313 -10.10 21.00 -15.17
CA GLU A 313 -11.39 21.56 -15.53
C GLU A 313 -12.51 20.52 -15.38
N LEU A 314 -12.24 19.26 -15.66
CA LEU A 314 -13.20 18.16 -15.44
C LEU A 314 -13.49 17.97 -13.96
N ARG A 315 -12.47 18.07 -13.12
CA ARG A 315 -12.64 18.06 -11.66
C ARG A 315 -13.56 19.20 -11.17
N LYS A 316 -13.51 20.38 -11.78
CA LYS A 316 -14.39 21.48 -11.45
C LYS A 316 -15.85 21.21 -11.87
N LYS A 317 -16.04 20.57 -13.04
CA LYS A 317 -17.36 20.24 -13.59
C LYS A 317 -18.13 19.19 -12.74
N GLN A 318 -17.50 18.42 -11.89
CA GLN A 318 -18.16 17.42 -11.04
C GLN A 318 -19.29 18.00 -10.13
N LYS A 319 -19.30 19.31 -9.89
CA LYS A 319 -20.36 20.01 -9.14
C LYS A 319 -21.66 20.13 -9.93
N ASP A 320 -21.60 20.02 -11.26
CA ASP A 320 -22.79 19.97 -12.13
C ASP A 320 -23.43 18.58 -11.98
N PRO A 321 -24.71 18.48 -11.56
CA PRO A 321 -25.42 17.22 -11.43
C PRO A 321 -25.57 16.47 -12.75
N ASN A 322 -25.56 17.17 -13.88
CA ASN A 322 -25.70 16.60 -15.23
C ASN A 322 -24.34 16.15 -15.80
N PHE A 323 -23.24 16.56 -15.23
CA PHE A 323 -21.91 16.16 -15.70
C PHE A 323 -21.67 14.67 -15.45
N ARG A 324 -21.26 13.95 -16.49
CA ARG A 324 -20.80 12.56 -16.43
C ARG A 324 -19.34 12.50 -16.81
N TRP A 325 -18.50 12.12 -15.86
CA TRP A 325 -17.09 11.84 -16.13
C TRP A 325 -16.96 10.38 -16.55
N ALA A 326 -17.03 10.13 -17.86
CA ALA A 326 -17.08 8.78 -18.38
C ALA A 326 -15.69 8.12 -18.46
N SER A 327 -15.62 6.83 -18.15
CA SER A 327 -14.51 5.96 -18.55
C SER A 327 -14.55 5.73 -20.06
N THR A 328 -13.37 5.63 -20.70
CA THR A 328 -13.25 5.29 -22.13
C THR A 328 -12.27 4.15 -22.33
N SER A 329 -12.38 3.41 -23.42
CA SER A 329 -11.48 2.28 -23.74
C SER A 329 -10.01 2.73 -23.78
N GLU A 330 -9.74 3.87 -24.40
CA GLU A 330 -8.39 4.47 -24.47
C GLU A 330 -7.92 4.94 -23.10
N GLY A 331 -8.83 5.51 -22.30
CA GLY A 331 -8.57 5.95 -20.95
C GLY A 331 -8.25 4.78 -20.01
N GLU A 332 -8.95 3.65 -20.14
CA GLU A 332 -8.66 2.44 -19.36
C GLU A 332 -7.31 1.81 -19.72
N LYS A 333 -6.91 1.81 -20.98
CA LYS A 333 -5.57 1.38 -21.41
C LYS A 333 -4.50 2.27 -20.81
N ARG A 334 -4.65 3.60 -20.94
CA ARG A 334 -3.76 4.58 -20.36
C ARG A 334 -3.69 4.44 -18.82
N GLN A 335 -4.84 4.24 -18.14
CA GLN A 335 -4.88 4.00 -16.71
C GLN A 335 -4.03 2.78 -16.34
N ALA A 336 -4.17 1.67 -17.06
CA ALA A 336 -3.40 0.46 -16.80
C ALA A 336 -1.89 0.69 -16.94
N GLU A 337 -1.44 1.35 -18.01
CA GLU A 337 -0.04 1.68 -18.23
C GLU A 337 0.52 2.57 -17.10
N GLN A 338 -0.19 3.63 -16.75
CA GLN A 338 0.20 4.57 -15.70
C GLN A 338 0.23 3.90 -14.32
N VAL A 339 -0.72 3.03 -14.03
CA VAL A 339 -0.80 2.28 -12.77
C VAL A 339 0.39 1.32 -12.63
N ILE A 340 0.72 0.56 -13.68
CA ILE A 340 1.88 -0.35 -13.65
C ILE A 340 3.17 0.44 -13.43
N GLU A 341 3.37 1.53 -14.17
CA GLU A 341 4.53 2.40 -14.02
C GLU A 341 4.65 2.93 -12.59
N PHE A 342 3.57 3.48 -12.05
CA PHE A 342 3.52 4.04 -10.70
C PHE A 342 3.81 2.99 -9.62
N TYR A 343 3.16 1.81 -9.70
CA TYR A 343 3.37 0.73 -8.75
C TYR A 343 4.80 0.16 -8.82
N ARG A 344 5.39 0.04 -10.02
CA ARG A 344 6.79 -0.41 -10.16
C ARG A 344 7.77 0.55 -9.50
N ILE A 345 7.58 1.85 -9.68
CA ILE A 345 8.43 2.89 -9.05
C ILE A 345 8.31 2.78 -7.53
N LEU A 346 7.10 2.82 -6.99
CA LEU A 346 6.87 2.80 -5.55
C LEU A 346 7.30 1.48 -4.91
N PHE A 347 6.97 0.34 -5.50
CA PHE A 347 7.39 -0.96 -4.98
C PHE A 347 8.91 -1.14 -5.05
N SER A 348 9.60 -0.49 -5.98
CA SER A 348 11.06 -0.51 -6.05
C SER A 348 11.76 0.38 -5.01
N HIS A 349 11.06 1.41 -4.48
CA HIS A 349 11.68 2.38 -3.59
C HIS A 349 11.82 1.84 -2.16
N PRO A 350 13.04 1.84 -1.55
CA PRO A 350 13.30 1.17 -0.26
C PRO A 350 12.49 1.69 0.91
N ALA A 351 12.11 2.97 0.92
CA ALA A 351 11.35 3.59 1.99
C ALA A 351 9.84 3.37 1.89
N VAL A 352 9.30 2.98 0.72
CA VAL A 352 7.86 2.76 0.55
C VAL A 352 7.46 1.41 1.10
N GLU A 353 6.43 1.34 1.94
CA GLU A 353 5.91 0.10 2.54
C GLU A 353 4.45 -0.19 2.19
N ALA A 354 3.72 0.80 1.70
CA ALA A 354 2.31 0.64 1.30
C ALA A 354 1.94 1.46 0.08
N ILE A 355 1.04 0.91 -0.74
CA ILE A 355 0.33 1.61 -1.80
C ILE A 355 -1.15 1.32 -1.62
N THR A 356 -1.94 2.36 -1.37
CA THR A 356 -3.39 2.26 -1.17
C THR A 356 -4.10 2.96 -2.31
N TRP A 357 -4.89 2.22 -3.07
CA TRP A 357 -5.79 2.77 -4.05
C TRP A 357 -6.97 3.45 -3.36
N TRP A 358 -7.62 4.48 -3.97
CA TRP A 358 -8.68 5.18 -3.24
C TRP A 358 -10.07 4.66 -3.56
N ASP A 359 -10.45 4.55 -4.81
CA ASP A 359 -11.76 4.01 -5.20
C ASP A 359 -11.60 2.63 -5.85
N PHE A 360 -12.13 1.56 -5.23
CA PHE A 360 -12.05 0.23 -5.81
C PHE A 360 -12.95 0.08 -7.04
N THR A 361 -14.14 0.71 -7.01
CA THR A 361 -15.12 0.68 -8.09
C THR A 361 -15.52 2.09 -8.51
N ASP A 362 -15.96 2.25 -9.77
CA ASP A 362 -16.56 3.50 -10.26
C ASP A 362 -17.93 3.78 -9.65
N GLN A 363 -18.59 2.78 -9.00
CA GLN A 363 -19.86 3.00 -8.30
C GLN A 363 -19.72 4.04 -7.20
N ASN A 364 -20.35 5.21 -7.41
CA ASN A 364 -20.28 6.34 -6.47
C ASN A 364 -18.83 6.64 -6.02
N ALA A 365 -17.89 6.57 -6.94
CA ALA A 365 -16.49 6.92 -6.70
C ALA A 365 -16.36 8.37 -6.23
N TRP A 366 -15.32 8.65 -5.48
CA TRP A 366 -15.04 10.01 -5.01
C TRP A 366 -14.92 10.98 -6.20
N GLN A 367 -15.54 12.13 -6.07
CA GLN A 367 -15.66 13.13 -7.14
C GLN A 367 -16.40 12.62 -8.39
N ARG A 368 -17.14 11.52 -8.32
CA ARG A 368 -17.77 10.87 -9.49
C ARG A 368 -16.78 10.60 -10.63
N ALA A 369 -15.50 10.46 -10.30
CA ALA A 369 -14.43 10.23 -11.25
C ALA A 369 -14.34 8.74 -11.61
N PRO A 370 -14.05 8.37 -12.87
CA PRO A 370 -13.85 6.99 -13.27
C PRO A 370 -12.46 6.50 -12.85
N ALA A 371 -12.22 6.48 -11.53
CA ALA A 371 -10.93 6.17 -10.91
C ALA A 371 -10.88 4.74 -10.31
N GLY A 372 -11.98 3.98 -10.40
CA GLY A 372 -12.04 2.61 -9.91
C GLY A 372 -11.11 1.66 -10.66
N LEU A 373 -10.67 0.60 -9.99
CA LEU A 373 -10.01 -0.56 -10.62
C LEU A 373 -11.04 -1.45 -11.32
N VAL A 374 -12.28 -1.43 -10.85
CA VAL A 374 -13.42 -2.08 -11.51
C VAL A 374 -14.45 -1.04 -11.91
N ARG A 375 -15.20 -1.35 -12.98
CA ARG A 375 -16.24 -0.48 -13.52
C ARG A 375 -17.43 -0.40 -12.55
N ASP A 376 -18.40 0.40 -12.87
CA ASP A 376 -19.62 0.55 -12.06
C ASP A 376 -20.56 -0.67 -12.12
N ASP A 377 -20.37 -1.58 -13.10
CA ASP A 377 -21.00 -2.89 -13.20
C ASP A 377 -20.16 -4.03 -12.56
N MET A 378 -19.15 -3.69 -11.79
CA MET A 378 -18.20 -4.60 -11.15
C MET A 378 -17.30 -5.41 -12.11
N THR A 379 -17.33 -5.15 -13.42
CA THR A 379 -16.37 -5.80 -14.35
C THR A 379 -14.97 -5.22 -14.17
N PRO A 380 -13.91 -6.07 -14.10
CA PRO A 380 -12.54 -5.60 -13.95
C PRO A 380 -12.07 -4.73 -15.13
N LYS A 381 -11.44 -3.60 -14.83
CA LYS A 381 -10.71 -2.81 -15.84
C LYS A 381 -9.35 -3.46 -16.15
N PRO A 382 -8.71 -3.11 -17.28
CA PRO A 382 -7.35 -3.55 -17.58
C PRO A 382 -6.36 -3.30 -16.43
N ALA A 383 -6.47 -2.16 -15.73
CA ALA A 383 -5.63 -1.83 -14.56
C ALA A 383 -5.74 -2.86 -13.42
N TYR A 384 -6.95 -3.36 -13.11
CA TYR A 384 -7.14 -4.42 -12.13
C TYR A 384 -6.41 -5.71 -12.54
N ASN A 385 -6.59 -6.14 -13.79
CA ASN A 385 -6.00 -7.37 -14.30
C ASN A 385 -4.47 -7.29 -14.33
N GLU A 386 -3.91 -6.13 -14.70
CA GLU A 386 -2.47 -5.91 -14.68
C GLU A 386 -1.90 -5.92 -13.25
N LEU A 387 -2.57 -5.26 -12.30
CA LEU A 387 -2.16 -5.31 -10.89
C LEU A 387 -2.22 -6.73 -10.34
N LEU A 388 -3.24 -7.51 -10.69
CA LEU A 388 -3.34 -8.91 -10.28
C LEU A 388 -2.16 -9.74 -10.81
N ARG A 389 -1.82 -9.59 -12.11
CA ARG A 389 -0.65 -10.24 -12.71
C ARG A 389 0.66 -9.81 -12.04
N LEU A 390 0.77 -8.54 -11.68
CA LEU A 390 1.96 -7.99 -11.06
C LEU A 390 2.11 -8.47 -9.61
N ILE A 391 1.09 -8.26 -8.78
CA ILE A 391 1.14 -8.50 -7.33
C ILE A 391 1.06 -10.00 -6.99
N LYS A 392 0.18 -10.76 -7.67
CA LYS A 392 -0.03 -12.19 -7.41
C LYS A 392 0.72 -13.11 -8.38
N GLY A 393 1.43 -12.54 -9.35
CA GLY A 393 2.25 -13.27 -10.31
C GLY A 393 3.72 -12.87 -10.23
N ARG A 394 4.12 -11.77 -10.91
CA ARG A 394 5.53 -11.37 -11.02
C ARG A 394 6.19 -11.06 -9.67
N TRP A 395 5.46 -10.46 -8.74
CA TRP A 395 5.93 -10.12 -7.39
C TRP A 395 5.52 -11.17 -6.36
N TRP A 396 5.30 -12.39 -6.78
CA TRP A 396 4.89 -13.48 -5.92
C TRP A 396 5.91 -14.62 -5.98
N THR A 397 6.13 -15.31 -4.87
CA THR A 397 7.09 -16.41 -4.82
C THR A 397 6.37 -17.75 -4.77
N THR A 398 6.66 -18.59 -5.77
CA THR A 398 6.40 -20.03 -5.73
C THR A 398 7.70 -20.71 -6.09
N ALA A 399 8.22 -21.57 -5.22
CA ALA A 399 9.48 -22.26 -5.40
C ALA A 399 9.33 -23.74 -5.01
N GLY A 400 10.02 -24.60 -5.78
CA GLY A 400 10.26 -25.99 -5.40
C GLY A 400 11.66 -26.14 -4.83
N GLY A 401 11.84 -27.10 -3.94
CA GLY A 401 13.17 -27.44 -3.39
C GLY A 401 13.25 -28.91 -3.00
N THR A 402 14.48 -29.39 -2.82
CA THR A 402 14.72 -30.70 -2.26
C THR A 402 15.40 -30.55 -0.91
N ILE A 403 14.93 -31.29 0.09
CA ILE A 403 15.55 -31.30 1.42
C ILE A 403 16.95 -31.86 1.30
N GLY A 404 17.95 -31.04 1.62
CA GLY A 404 19.36 -31.41 1.64
C GLY A 404 19.83 -31.98 2.98
N THR A 405 21.15 -32.09 3.12
CA THR A 405 21.79 -32.49 4.38
C THR A 405 21.41 -31.56 5.52
N GLY A 406 21.17 -32.08 6.71
CA GLY A 406 20.71 -31.29 7.87
C GLY A 406 19.28 -30.84 7.80
N SER A 407 18.47 -31.43 6.88
CA SER A 407 17.06 -31.05 6.65
C SER A 407 16.88 -29.61 6.15
N LEU A 408 17.88 -29.10 5.41
CA LEU A 408 17.90 -27.71 4.93
C LEU A 408 17.33 -27.59 3.51
N VAL A 409 16.62 -26.48 3.28
CA VAL A 409 16.15 -26.07 1.95
C VAL A 409 16.50 -24.60 1.75
N HIS A 410 17.11 -24.27 0.63
CA HIS A 410 17.48 -22.91 0.26
C HIS A 410 16.52 -22.38 -0.80
N PHE A 411 16.07 -21.16 -0.66
CA PHE A 411 15.29 -20.45 -1.68
C PHE A 411 15.51 -18.95 -1.61
N ARG A 412 15.09 -18.22 -2.65
CA ARG A 412 15.01 -16.76 -2.67
C ARG A 412 13.56 -16.34 -2.87
N GLY A 413 13.05 -15.44 -2.03
CA GLY A 413 11.64 -15.03 -2.09
C GLY A 413 11.39 -13.60 -1.68
N PHE A 414 10.21 -13.11 -2.03
CA PHE A 414 9.69 -11.83 -1.54
C PHE A 414 9.42 -11.90 -0.03
N PHE A 415 9.58 -10.79 0.67
CA PHE A 415 9.21 -10.74 2.09
C PHE A 415 7.71 -10.97 2.28
N GLY A 416 7.35 -11.79 3.27
CA GLY A 416 5.97 -12.13 3.54
C GLY A 416 5.78 -13.45 4.28
N GLU A 417 4.56 -13.94 4.24
CA GLU A 417 4.15 -15.22 4.84
C GLU A 417 4.14 -16.33 3.78
N TYR A 418 4.45 -17.55 4.22
CA TYR A 418 4.64 -18.70 3.34
C TYR A 418 4.03 -19.97 3.92
N GLU A 419 3.60 -20.86 3.05
CA GLU A 419 3.33 -22.26 3.35
C GLU A 419 4.44 -23.13 2.69
N VAL A 420 4.95 -24.09 3.45
CA VAL A 420 5.76 -25.19 2.93
C VAL A 420 4.92 -26.44 2.96
N SER A 421 4.95 -27.21 1.88
CA SER A 421 4.27 -28.51 1.83
C SER A 421 5.14 -29.59 1.22
N THR A 422 4.94 -30.85 1.68
CA THR A 422 5.52 -32.06 1.12
C THR A 422 4.54 -33.22 1.20
N ARG A 423 4.85 -34.34 0.53
CA ARG A 423 4.07 -35.59 0.63
C ARG A 423 4.97 -36.71 1.13
N ILE A 424 4.50 -37.39 2.19
CA ILE A 424 5.18 -38.57 2.76
C ILE A 424 4.13 -39.69 2.91
N GLY A 425 4.37 -40.84 2.30
CA GLY A 425 3.42 -41.96 2.35
C GLY A 425 2.01 -41.60 1.86
N GLY A 426 1.93 -40.73 0.82
CA GLY A 426 0.66 -40.26 0.26
C GLY A 426 -0.01 -39.11 1.04
N ARG A 427 0.41 -38.82 2.27
CA ARG A 427 -0.15 -37.74 3.10
C ARG A 427 0.52 -36.40 2.81
N LYS A 428 -0.28 -35.33 2.65
CA LYS A 428 0.23 -33.95 2.56
C LYS A 428 0.57 -33.46 3.97
N LEU A 429 1.77 -32.96 4.17
CA LEU A 429 2.20 -32.25 5.38
C LEU A 429 2.43 -30.79 5.02
N THR A 430 2.02 -29.89 5.92
CA THR A 430 2.16 -28.43 5.73
C THR A 430 2.74 -27.77 6.98
N GLY A 431 3.42 -26.65 6.75
CA GLY A 431 3.88 -25.75 7.81
C GLY A 431 4.01 -24.34 7.28
N THR A 432 3.97 -23.36 8.17
CA THR A 432 4.04 -21.95 7.80
C THR A 432 5.28 -21.28 8.38
N PHE A 433 5.76 -20.26 7.70
CA PHE A 433 6.82 -19.39 8.18
C PHE A 433 6.68 -17.97 7.61
N ARG A 434 7.48 -17.06 8.15
CA ARG A 434 7.60 -15.69 7.66
C ARG A 434 9.04 -15.40 7.24
N LEU A 435 9.19 -14.76 6.08
CA LEU A 435 10.45 -14.24 5.59
C LEU A 435 10.46 -12.71 5.75
N ASP A 436 11.42 -12.21 6.51
CA ASP A 436 11.64 -10.80 6.75
C ASP A 436 13.10 -10.40 6.43
N LYS A 437 13.35 -9.12 6.15
CA LYS A 437 14.68 -8.57 5.88
C LYS A 437 15.69 -8.81 7.02
N LYS A 438 15.22 -9.07 8.24
CA LYS A 438 16.06 -9.34 9.41
C LYS A 438 16.36 -10.82 9.65
N THR A 439 15.81 -11.72 8.84
CA THR A 439 15.99 -13.17 8.98
C THR A 439 17.40 -13.53 8.55
N ARG A 440 18.29 -13.85 9.51
CA ARG A 440 19.69 -14.21 9.25
C ARG A 440 20.00 -15.67 9.55
N GLU A 441 19.15 -16.33 10.33
CA GLU A 441 19.31 -17.73 10.73
C GLU A 441 18.37 -18.63 9.93
N ALA A 442 18.63 -19.95 9.96
CA ALA A 442 17.72 -20.91 9.37
C ALA A 442 16.35 -20.87 10.08
N ILE A 443 15.28 -20.71 9.32
CA ILE A 443 13.92 -20.71 9.83
C ILE A 443 13.49 -22.15 10.06
N GLU A 444 13.20 -22.53 11.29
CA GLU A 444 12.64 -23.84 11.58
C GLU A 444 11.16 -23.88 11.16
N VAL A 445 10.82 -24.85 10.30
CA VAL A 445 9.44 -25.05 9.82
C VAL A 445 8.96 -26.46 10.19
N ARG A 446 7.99 -26.51 11.10
CA ARG A 446 7.40 -27.79 11.55
C ARG A 446 6.22 -28.14 10.65
N LEU A 447 6.33 -29.31 9.95
CA LEU A 447 5.28 -29.82 9.09
C LEU A 447 4.33 -30.73 9.86
N LYS A 448 3.03 -30.49 9.69
CA LYS A 448 1.94 -31.27 10.28
C LYS A 448 1.01 -31.78 9.17
N ALA A 449 0.27 -32.88 9.46
CA ALA A 449 -0.77 -33.41 8.56
C ALA A 449 -2.02 -32.55 8.53
#